data_91abae1e0236e9434e40bbdd32af57af
#
_entry.id   91abae1e0236e9434e40bbdd32af57af
#
_cell.length_a   1.000
_cell.length_b   1.000
_cell.length_c   1.000
_cell.angle_alpha   90.00
_cell.angle_beta   90.00
_cell.angle_gamma   90.00
#
_symmetry.space_group_name_H-M   'P 1'
#
loop_
_entity.id
_entity.type
_entity.pdbx_description
1 polymer ?
#
loop_
_entity_poly.entity_id
_entity_poly.type
_entity_poly.pdbx_seq_one_letter_code
_entity_poly.pdbx_strand_id
1 'polypeptide(L)'
;MKKIAKLFAVTAMALFVCVSASAQDLAQATELYNAAATALNEGNQAGALENFQKALSMAEALGEEGATLATDCKNIIPKLFLQLGKEAANAKEMDKAIELLAQAEKLGNEYGLAEVAADAKDLVPQIYIMDGNNLLNEKKFAEAATEYQKALDLNGENGMAWLRLGMCKASLNDAAGAAAAFTKASEFGQKDAADKQLGNMYLKAAVAAYKAKNHAATLENVLKAAEFGNTKANIYGGMAAFNLKKYDECIKLLEGDGSVNAKYYLARAYEAKGNTAKACENYKAITSDKNFGAYATSKVGSLCK
;
A
#
# COMPACT_ATOMS: atom_id res chain seq x y z
N MET A 1 -27.97 -1.71 -2.10
CA MET A 1 -29.02 -1.30 -3.06
C MET A 1 -30.46 -1.24 -2.52
N LYS A 2 -30.93 -2.11 -1.60
CA LYS A 2 -32.34 -2.07 -1.11
C LYS A 2 -32.65 -1.06 0.02
N LYS A 3 -31.67 -0.37 0.61
CA LYS A 3 -31.90 0.55 1.74
C LYS A 3 -32.10 2.03 1.33
N ILE A 4 -31.68 2.45 0.17
CA ILE A 4 -31.83 3.83 -0.32
C ILE A 4 -33.21 4.04 -0.94
N ALA A 5 -33.79 3.03 -1.56
CA ALA A 5 -35.12 3.09 -2.17
C ALA A 5 -36.29 3.32 -1.18
N LYS A 6 -36.06 3.19 0.13
CA LYS A 6 -37.12 3.39 1.15
C LYS A 6 -37.25 4.81 1.68
N LEU A 7 -36.39 5.76 1.24
CA LEU A 7 -36.40 7.12 1.80
C LEU A 7 -37.25 8.13 0.99
N PHE A 8 -37.80 7.73 -0.15
CA PHE A 8 -38.54 8.63 -1.02
C PHE A 8 -40.03 8.22 -1.09
N ALA A 9 -40.79 8.50 -0.03
CA ALA A 9 -42.22 8.58 -0.15
C ALA A 9 -42.56 9.97 -0.74
N VAL A 10 -42.74 10.02 -2.06
CA VAL A 10 -43.22 11.23 -2.76
C VAL A 10 -44.69 11.40 -2.44
N THR A 11 -45.04 12.37 -1.58
CA THR A 11 -46.41 12.86 -1.44
C THR A 11 -46.71 13.76 -2.65
N ALA A 12 -47.47 13.25 -3.60
CA ALA A 12 -48.02 14.05 -4.68
C ALA A 12 -49.00 15.08 -4.14
N MET A 13 -48.63 16.35 -4.13
CA MET A 13 -49.53 17.46 -3.83
C MET A 13 -50.01 18.06 -5.15
N ALA A 14 -51.29 17.78 -5.50
CA ALA A 14 -51.95 18.44 -6.60
C ALA A 14 -52.60 19.73 -6.06
N LEU A 15 -52.06 20.87 -6.47
CA LEU A 15 -52.65 22.18 -6.22
C LEU A 15 -53.04 22.84 -7.56
N PHE A 16 -54.32 23.09 -7.74
CA PHE A 16 -54.89 23.94 -8.80
C PHE A 16 -54.84 25.41 -8.35
N VAL A 17 -54.08 26.26 -9.04
CA VAL A 17 -54.02 27.70 -8.77
C VAL A 17 -53.93 28.46 -10.09
N CYS A 18 -54.59 29.61 -10.19
CA CYS A 18 -54.43 30.59 -11.27
C CYS A 18 -52.99 31.05 -11.33
N VAL A 19 -52.31 30.69 -12.44
CA VAL A 19 -50.85 30.63 -12.54
C VAL A 19 -50.28 32.00 -12.91
N SER A 20 -49.54 32.62 -11.96
CA SER A 20 -48.53 33.63 -12.28
C SER A 20 -47.32 32.97 -12.97
N ALA A 21 -46.50 33.73 -13.72
CA ALA A 21 -45.32 33.16 -14.38
C ALA A 21 -44.44 32.36 -13.44
N SER A 22 -44.24 32.81 -12.19
CA SER A 22 -43.48 32.12 -11.15
C SER A 22 -44.12 30.78 -10.72
N ALA A 23 -45.45 30.65 -10.69
CA ALA A 23 -46.12 29.39 -10.40
C ALA A 23 -45.97 28.37 -11.53
N GLN A 24 -45.84 28.82 -12.79
CA GLN A 24 -45.56 27.95 -13.93
C GLN A 24 -44.12 27.44 -13.87
N ASP A 25 -43.18 28.30 -13.52
CA ASP A 25 -41.74 27.92 -13.37
C ASP A 25 -41.55 26.95 -12.17
N LEU A 26 -42.28 27.14 -11.05
CA LEU A 26 -42.24 26.19 -9.93
C LEU A 26 -42.86 24.83 -10.32
N ALA A 27 -43.93 24.82 -11.12
CA ALA A 27 -44.52 23.58 -11.61
C ALA A 27 -43.49 22.82 -12.50
N GLN A 28 -42.80 23.52 -13.40
CA GLN A 28 -41.77 22.93 -14.26
C GLN A 28 -40.57 22.41 -13.45
N ALA A 29 -40.09 23.14 -12.45
CA ALA A 29 -39.06 22.68 -11.54
C ALA A 29 -39.47 21.41 -10.77
N THR A 30 -40.72 21.34 -10.37
CA THR A 30 -41.33 20.17 -9.69
C THR A 30 -41.45 18.97 -10.63
N GLU A 31 -41.79 19.19 -11.90
CA GLU A 31 -41.78 18.12 -12.93
C GLU A 31 -40.38 17.53 -13.11
N LEU A 32 -39.37 18.36 -13.20
CA LEU A 32 -37.95 17.90 -13.29
C LEU A 32 -37.54 17.11 -12.05
N TYR A 33 -37.89 17.56 -10.86
CA TYR A 33 -37.67 16.84 -9.61
C TYR A 33 -38.34 15.45 -9.63
N ASN A 34 -39.60 15.37 -10.06
CA ASN A 34 -40.34 14.12 -10.15
C ASN A 34 -39.74 13.18 -11.24
N ALA A 35 -39.30 13.73 -12.36
CA ALA A 35 -38.61 12.99 -13.41
C ALA A 35 -37.27 12.44 -12.90
N ALA A 36 -36.53 13.21 -12.10
CA ALA A 36 -35.31 12.75 -11.44
C ALA A 36 -35.60 11.61 -10.45
N ALA A 37 -36.65 11.71 -9.63
CA ALA A 37 -37.04 10.65 -8.72
C ALA A 37 -37.46 9.36 -9.47
N THR A 38 -38.13 9.49 -10.59
CA THR A 38 -38.45 8.36 -11.48
C THR A 38 -37.21 7.72 -12.05
N ALA A 39 -36.27 8.51 -12.59
CA ALA A 39 -35.00 8.02 -13.10
C ALA A 39 -34.18 7.26 -12.03
N LEU A 40 -34.20 7.72 -10.76
CA LEU A 40 -33.59 6.97 -9.63
C LEU A 40 -34.23 5.61 -9.42
N ASN A 41 -35.55 5.53 -9.47
CA ASN A 41 -36.26 4.26 -9.29
C ASN A 41 -35.97 3.26 -10.44
N GLU A 42 -35.70 3.78 -11.63
CA GLU A 42 -35.29 3.02 -12.81
C GLU A 42 -33.79 2.66 -12.81
N GLY A 43 -33.02 3.14 -11.84
CA GLY A 43 -31.57 2.92 -11.75
C GLY A 43 -30.73 3.86 -12.63
N ASN A 44 -31.35 4.84 -13.31
CA ASN A 44 -30.65 5.84 -14.10
C ASN A 44 -30.16 7.02 -13.25
N GLN A 45 -29.11 6.81 -12.48
CA GLN A 45 -28.57 7.80 -11.53
C GLN A 45 -28.00 9.04 -12.23
N ALA A 46 -27.39 8.89 -13.39
CA ALA A 46 -26.85 10.02 -14.16
C ALA A 46 -27.95 10.93 -14.69
N GLY A 47 -29.03 10.35 -15.23
CA GLY A 47 -30.21 11.13 -15.67
C GLY A 47 -30.93 11.79 -14.49
N ALA A 48 -30.98 11.10 -13.35
CA ALA A 48 -31.53 11.68 -12.13
C ALA A 48 -30.72 12.90 -11.66
N LEU A 49 -29.39 12.80 -11.63
CA LEU A 49 -28.50 13.90 -11.24
C LEU A 49 -28.72 15.13 -12.14
N GLU A 50 -28.77 14.93 -13.45
CA GLU A 50 -29.00 16.02 -14.40
C GLU A 50 -30.34 16.74 -14.15
N ASN A 51 -31.41 15.96 -13.93
CA ASN A 51 -32.73 16.53 -13.68
C ASN A 51 -32.80 17.23 -12.31
N PHE A 52 -32.19 16.68 -11.26
CA PHE A 52 -32.12 17.36 -9.95
C PHE A 52 -31.32 18.66 -10.01
N GLN A 53 -30.24 18.72 -10.79
CA GLN A 53 -29.46 19.96 -10.99
C GLN A 53 -30.28 21.03 -11.71
N LYS A 54 -31.03 20.64 -12.74
CA LYS A 54 -31.95 21.57 -13.45
C LYS A 54 -33.06 22.05 -12.50
N ALA A 55 -33.68 21.15 -11.76
CA ALA A 55 -34.70 21.51 -10.78
C ALA A 55 -34.15 22.47 -9.72
N LEU A 56 -32.95 22.23 -9.19
CA LEU A 56 -32.26 23.11 -8.25
C LEU A 56 -32.04 24.50 -8.81
N SER A 57 -31.51 24.60 -10.02
CA SER A 57 -31.25 25.90 -10.67
C SER A 57 -32.53 26.71 -10.87
N MET A 58 -33.63 26.07 -11.26
CA MET A 58 -34.93 26.74 -11.39
C MET A 58 -35.51 27.14 -10.02
N ALA A 59 -35.44 26.26 -9.04
CA ALA A 59 -35.92 26.51 -7.69
C ALA A 59 -35.18 27.67 -7.01
N GLU A 60 -33.85 27.76 -7.18
CA GLU A 60 -33.07 28.87 -6.65
C GLU A 60 -33.41 30.22 -7.33
N ALA A 61 -33.70 30.20 -8.62
CA ALA A 61 -34.15 31.42 -9.34
C ALA A 61 -35.49 31.96 -8.85
N LEU A 62 -36.31 31.09 -8.26
CA LEU A 62 -37.63 31.45 -7.70
C LEU A 62 -37.58 32.03 -6.27
N GLY A 63 -36.39 32.07 -5.64
CA GLY A 63 -36.21 32.61 -4.30
C GLY A 63 -37.06 31.87 -3.25
N GLU A 64 -37.90 32.61 -2.51
CA GLU A 64 -38.70 32.04 -1.41
C GLU A 64 -39.69 30.97 -1.89
N GLU A 65 -40.31 31.16 -3.07
CA GLU A 65 -41.27 30.20 -3.64
C GLU A 65 -40.64 28.85 -3.95
N GLY A 66 -39.37 28.84 -4.36
CA GLY A 66 -38.59 27.62 -4.69
C GLY A 66 -37.79 27.04 -3.51
N ALA A 67 -37.75 27.70 -2.36
CA ALA A 67 -36.82 27.39 -1.26
C ALA A 67 -36.90 25.93 -0.77
N THR A 68 -38.11 25.38 -0.64
CA THR A 68 -38.33 23.99 -0.21
C THR A 68 -37.76 23.02 -1.21
N LEU A 69 -38.08 23.20 -2.50
CA LEU A 69 -37.61 22.34 -3.59
C LEU A 69 -36.06 22.41 -3.75
N ALA A 70 -35.50 23.63 -3.62
CA ALA A 70 -34.05 23.82 -3.62
C ALA A 70 -33.36 23.06 -2.47
N THR A 71 -33.97 23.11 -1.27
CA THR A 71 -33.45 22.37 -0.11
C THR A 71 -33.47 20.85 -0.34
N ASP A 72 -34.56 20.33 -0.91
CA ASP A 72 -34.67 18.90 -1.23
C ASP A 72 -33.63 18.47 -2.26
N CYS A 73 -33.43 19.26 -3.32
CA CYS A 73 -32.40 19.01 -4.31
C CYS A 73 -30.98 19.04 -3.69
N LYS A 74 -30.67 20.04 -2.85
CA LYS A 74 -29.39 20.15 -2.14
C LYS A 74 -29.11 18.96 -1.23
N ASN A 75 -30.13 18.37 -0.64
CA ASN A 75 -30.02 17.15 0.18
C ASN A 75 -29.75 15.89 -0.64
N ILE A 76 -30.06 15.87 -1.94
CA ILE A 76 -29.96 14.69 -2.79
C ILE A 76 -28.72 14.72 -3.67
N ILE A 77 -28.43 15.83 -4.32
CA ILE A 77 -27.36 15.95 -5.32
C ILE A 77 -26.01 15.48 -4.82
N PRO A 78 -25.48 15.88 -3.63
CA PRO A 78 -24.18 15.40 -3.15
C PRO A 78 -24.15 13.89 -2.93
N LYS A 79 -25.24 13.29 -2.51
CA LYS A 79 -25.37 11.83 -2.32
C LYS A 79 -25.32 11.10 -3.65
N LEU A 80 -25.88 11.67 -4.71
CA LEU A 80 -25.81 11.12 -6.07
C LEU A 80 -24.39 11.18 -6.61
N PHE A 81 -23.69 12.29 -6.42
CA PHE A 81 -22.28 12.39 -6.77
C PHE A 81 -21.44 11.33 -6.05
N LEU A 82 -21.66 11.15 -4.74
CA LEU A 82 -20.98 10.12 -3.95
C LEU A 82 -21.25 8.71 -4.50
N GLN A 83 -22.52 8.42 -4.83
CA GLN A 83 -22.89 7.11 -5.37
C GLN A 83 -22.31 6.87 -6.76
N LEU A 84 -22.41 7.84 -7.67
CA LEU A 84 -21.82 7.76 -9.01
C LEU A 84 -20.30 7.63 -8.95
N GLY A 85 -19.65 8.31 -8.00
CA GLY A 85 -18.21 8.16 -7.76
C GLY A 85 -17.84 6.73 -7.36
N LYS A 86 -18.62 6.11 -6.47
CA LYS A 86 -18.44 4.70 -6.08
C LYS A 86 -18.66 3.75 -7.27
N GLU A 87 -19.63 4.04 -8.12
CA GLU A 87 -19.90 3.23 -9.32
C GLU A 87 -18.78 3.35 -10.36
N ALA A 88 -18.31 4.56 -10.61
CA ALA A 88 -17.16 4.80 -11.50
C ALA A 88 -15.90 4.07 -11.01
N ALA A 89 -15.63 4.10 -9.70
CA ALA A 89 -14.51 3.35 -9.11
C ALA A 89 -14.64 1.84 -9.35
N ASN A 90 -15.83 1.28 -9.16
CA ASN A 90 -16.11 -0.14 -9.42
C ASN A 90 -15.99 -0.49 -10.93
N ALA A 91 -16.29 0.46 -11.80
CA ALA A 91 -16.11 0.33 -13.25
C ALA A 91 -14.65 0.55 -13.70
N LYS A 92 -13.73 0.84 -12.76
CA LYS A 92 -12.31 1.19 -13.01
C LYS A 92 -12.11 2.48 -13.79
N GLU A 93 -13.07 3.39 -13.73
CA GLU A 93 -13.00 4.74 -14.28
C GLU A 93 -12.45 5.69 -13.21
N MET A 94 -11.16 5.53 -12.83
CA MET A 94 -10.59 6.12 -11.61
C MET A 94 -10.62 7.65 -11.62
N ASP A 95 -10.22 8.29 -12.72
CA ASP A 95 -10.25 9.76 -12.85
C ASP A 95 -11.66 10.32 -12.66
N LYS A 96 -12.65 9.68 -13.30
CA LYS A 96 -14.05 10.05 -13.18
C LYS A 96 -14.58 9.84 -11.78
N ALA A 97 -14.16 8.76 -11.10
CA ALA A 97 -14.52 8.51 -9.71
C ALA A 97 -14.02 9.63 -8.80
N ILE A 98 -12.76 10.04 -8.95
CA ILE A 98 -12.16 11.11 -8.16
C ILE A 98 -12.88 12.44 -8.41
N GLU A 99 -13.18 12.76 -9.67
CA GLU A 99 -13.92 13.98 -10.02
C GLU A 99 -15.31 14.02 -9.37
N LEU A 100 -16.07 12.93 -9.47
CA LEU A 100 -17.41 12.81 -8.86
C LEU A 100 -17.36 12.89 -7.33
N LEU A 101 -16.36 12.26 -6.70
CA LEU A 101 -16.17 12.35 -5.25
C LEU A 101 -15.78 13.77 -4.81
N ALA A 102 -14.97 14.47 -5.59
CA ALA A 102 -14.64 15.86 -5.31
C ALA A 102 -15.87 16.77 -5.36
N GLN A 103 -16.80 16.51 -6.30
CA GLN A 103 -18.10 17.22 -6.33
C GLN A 103 -18.97 16.86 -5.12
N ALA A 104 -18.98 15.58 -4.70
CA ALA A 104 -19.72 15.15 -3.51
C ALA A 104 -19.17 15.82 -2.24
N GLU A 105 -17.85 15.89 -2.07
CA GLU A 105 -17.20 16.56 -0.94
C GLU A 105 -17.52 18.06 -0.94
N LYS A 106 -17.31 18.73 -2.08
CA LYS A 106 -17.56 20.16 -2.22
C LYS A 106 -19.00 20.53 -1.86
N LEU A 107 -19.96 19.89 -2.54
CA LEU A 107 -21.38 20.18 -2.34
C LEU A 107 -21.89 19.69 -1.00
N GLY A 108 -21.34 18.60 -0.46
CA GLY A 108 -21.62 18.13 0.89
C GLY A 108 -21.24 19.17 1.94
N ASN A 109 -20.08 19.79 1.83
CA ASN A 109 -19.65 20.88 2.70
C ASN A 109 -20.50 22.14 2.49
N GLU A 110 -20.79 22.50 1.25
CA GLU A 110 -21.58 23.70 0.91
C GLU A 110 -23.02 23.62 1.46
N TYR A 111 -23.62 22.44 1.39
CA TYR A 111 -25.02 22.25 1.78
C TYR A 111 -25.18 21.68 3.20
N GLY A 112 -24.09 21.58 3.98
CA GLY A 112 -24.14 21.15 5.37
C GLY A 112 -24.31 19.64 5.56
N LEU A 113 -24.05 18.83 4.54
CA LEU A 113 -24.09 17.36 4.59
C LEU A 113 -22.72 16.79 4.97
N ALA A 114 -22.26 17.06 6.18
CA ALA A 114 -20.90 16.75 6.63
C ALA A 114 -20.52 15.27 6.49
N GLU A 115 -21.49 14.34 6.72
CA GLU A 115 -21.26 12.90 6.55
C GLU A 115 -20.95 12.54 5.09
N VAL A 116 -21.68 13.13 4.13
CA VAL A 116 -21.45 12.88 2.70
C VAL A 116 -20.08 13.42 2.27
N ALA A 117 -19.72 14.61 2.77
CA ALA A 117 -18.41 15.20 2.48
C ALA A 117 -17.27 14.36 3.05
N ALA A 118 -17.40 13.87 4.29
CA ALA A 118 -16.41 13.00 4.93
C ALA A 118 -16.28 11.67 4.17
N ASP A 119 -17.40 11.02 3.87
CA ASP A 119 -17.41 9.77 3.10
C ASP A 119 -16.71 9.92 1.75
N ALA A 120 -16.98 11.02 1.04
CA ALA A 120 -16.37 11.30 -0.26
C ALA A 120 -14.85 11.49 -0.13
N LYS A 121 -14.41 12.29 0.83
CA LYS A 121 -13.01 12.55 1.13
C LYS A 121 -12.25 11.27 1.48
N ASP A 122 -12.83 10.42 2.32
CA ASP A 122 -12.20 9.17 2.79
C ASP A 122 -12.08 8.11 1.69
N LEU A 123 -12.89 8.21 0.63
CA LEU A 123 -12.83 7.29 -0.50
C LEU A 123 -11.72 7.61 -1.49
N VAL A 124 -11.31 8.87 -1.66
CA VAL A 124 -10.31 9.26 -2.66
C VAL A 124 -8.97 8.54 -2.48
N PRO A 125 -8.38 8.44 -1.26
CA PRO A 125 -7.15 7.66 -1.05
C PRO A 125 -7.32 6.19 -1.41
N GLN A 126 -8.50 5.61 -1.17
CA GLN A 126 -8.79 4.21 -1.51
C GLN A 126 -8.81 3.98 -3.01
N ILE A 127 -9.31 4.95 -3.79
CA ILE A 127 -9.30 4.88 -5.26
C ILE A 127 -7.87 4.92 -5.80
N TYR A 128 -7.02 5.81 -5.29
CA TYR A 128 -5.60 5.80 -5.65
C TYR A 128 -4.91 4.48 -5.33
N ILE A 129 -5.24 3.86 -4.18
CA ILE A 129 -4.72 2.52 -3.83
C ILE A 129 -5.24 1.47 -4.81
N MET A 130 -6.51 1.52 -5.21
CA MET A 130 -7.08 0.59 -6.19
C MET A 130 -6.39 0.71 -7.54
N ASP A 131 -6.17 1.93 -8.01
CA ASP A 131 -5.45 2.18 -9.27
C ASP A 131 -3.99 1.71 -9.18
N GLY A 132 -3.30 2.07 -8.11
CA GLY A 132 -1.96 1.56 -7.82
C GLY A 132 -1.88 0.03 -7.82
N ASN A 133 -2.89 -0.67 -7.27
CA ASN A 133 -2.96 -2.13 -7.30
C ASN A 133 -3.15 -2.68 -8.72
N ASN A 134 -3.98 -2.05 -9.56
CA ASN A 134 -4.16 -2.42 -10.95
C ASN A 134 -2.84 -2.29 -11.73
N LEU A 135 -2.19 -1.13 -11.60
CA LEU A 135 -0.90 -0.84 -12.24
C LEU A 135 0.22 -1.77 -11.75
N LEU A 136 0.22 -2.12 -10.45
CA LEU A 136 1.16 -3.09 -9.89
C LEU A 136 0.98 -4.48 -10.51
N ASN A 137 -0.26 -4.94 -10.70
CA ASN A 137 -0.57 -6.21 -11.35
C ASN A 137 -0.12 -6.22 -12.82
N GLU A 138 -0.18 -5.07 -13.49
CA GLU A 138 0.32 -4.85 -14.84
C GLU A 138 1.86 -4.68 -14.90
N LYS A 139 2.54 -4.70 -13.74
CA LYS A 139 3.99 -4.46 -13.57
C LYS A 139 4.43 -3.05 -14.00
N LYS A 140 3.54 -2.08 -14.01
CA LYS A 140 3.81 -0.66 -14.23
C LYS A 140 4.24 -0.01 -12.92
N PHE A 141 5.42 -0.40 -12.44
CA PHE A 141 5.88 -0.08 -11.09
C PHE A 141 6.05 1.42 -10.82
N ALA A 142 6.46 2.21 -11.81
CA ALA A 142 6.63 3.65 -11.65
C ALA A 142 5.28 4.37 -11.52
N GLU A 143 4.33 4.01 -12.35
CA GLU A 143 2.97 4.54 -12.31
C GLU A 143 2.27 4.13 -11.01
N ALA A 144 2.35 2.84 -10.64
CA ALA A 144 1.81 2.34 -9.37
C ALA A 144 2.40 3.08 -8.15
N ALA A 145 3.71 3.34 -8.15
CA ALA A 145 4.35 4.10 -7.07
C ALA A 145 3.79 5.53 -6.95
N THR A 146 3.47 6.16 -8.09
CA THR A 146 2.85 7.48 -8.13
C THR A 146 1.45 7.46 -7.49
N GLU A 147 0.63 6.47 -7.83
CA GLU A 147 -0.73 6.36 -7.27
C GLU A 147 -0.71 6.05 -5.76
N TYR A 148 0.17 5.15 -5.31
CA TYR A 148 0.33 4.93 -3.87
C TYR A 148 0.83 6.18 -3.14
N GLN A 149 1.71 6.98 -3.75
CA GLN A 149 2.17 8.24 -3.15
C GLN A 149 1.03 9.24 -3.02
N LYS A 150 0.19 9.43 -4.05
CA LYS A 150 -1.01 10.28 -3.96
C LYS A 150 -1.95 9.84 -2.82
N ALA A 151 -2.17 8.53 -2.68
CA ALA A 151 -2.96 8.01 -1.57
C ALA A 151 -2.35 8.35 -0.20
N LEU A 152 -1.02 8.25 -0.08
CA LEU A 152 -0.28 8.52 1.15
C LEU A 152 -0.18 10.02 1.47
N ASP A 153 -0.19 10.88 0.46
CA ASP A 153 -0.24 12.34 0.64
C ASP A 153 -1.58 12.77 1.28
N LEU A 154 -2.65 12.00 1.04
CA LEU A 154 -3.97 12.21 1.63
C LEU A 154 -4.16 11.47 2.96
N ASN A 155 -3.62 10.27 3.08
CA ASN A 155 -3.66 9.46 4.30
C ASN A 155 -2.32 8.78 4.52
N GLY A 156 -1.42 9.48 5.21
CA GLY A 156 -0.05 9.06 5.49
C GLY A 156 0.08 7.86 6.45
N GLU A 157 -1.00 7.47 7.12
CA GLU A 157 -0.99 6.36 8.09
C GLU A 157 -1.38 5.01 7.48
N ASN A 158 -1.59 4.95 6.17
CA ASN A 158 -1.95 3.70 5.50
C ASN A 158 -0.72 2.79 5.30
N GLY A 159 -0.47 1.90 6.27
CA GLY A 159 0.66 0.97 6.24
C GLY A 159 0.67 0.04 5.02
N MET A 160 -0.51 -0.35 4.49
CA MET A 160 -0.57 -1.19 3.29
C MET A 160 -0.13 -0.42 2.04
N ALA A 161 -0.49 0.85 1.91
CA ALA A 161 -0.03 1.70 0.81
C ALA A 161 1.49 1.91 0.88
N TRP A 162 2.06 2.13 2.07
CA TRP A 162 3.51 2.18 2.28
C TRP A 162 4.20 0.87 1.87
N LEU A 163 3.63 -0.28 2.25
CA LEU A 163 4.18 -1.58 1.88
C LEU A 163 4.21 -1.76 0.35
N ARG A 164 3.12 -1.41 -0.33
CA ARG A 164 3.02 -1.49 -1.80
C ARG A 164 3.97 -0.51 -2.49
N LEU A 165 4.07 0.72 -2.00
CA LEU A 165 5.05 1.69 -2.48
C LEU A 165 6.48 1.17 -2.37
N GLY A 166 6.84 0.56 -1.22
CA GLY A 166 8.13 -0.08 -1.02
C GLY A 166 8.41 -1.19 -2.02
N MET A 167 7.42 -2.03 -2.33
CA MET A 167 7.54 -3.08 -3.35
C MET A 167 7.76 -2.51 -4.75
N CYS A 168 7.06 -1.44 -5.11
CA CYS A 168 7.27 -0.74 -6.38
C CYS A 168 8.69 -0.17 -6.48
N LYS A 169 9.14 0.54 -5.44
CA LYS A 169 10.49 1.12 -5.39
C LYS A 169 11.58 0.04 -5.46
N ALA A 170 11.40 -1.08 -4.76
CA ALA A 170 12.32 -2.22 -4.86
C ALA A 170 12.40 -2.81 -6.27
N SER A 171 11.26 -2.87 -6.98
CA SER A 171 11.20 -3.35 -8.37
C SER A 171 11.87 -2.39 -9.35
N LEU A 172 11.89 -1.09 -9.02
CA LEU A 172 12.58 -0.04 -9.77
C LEU A 172 14.08 0.08 -9.40
N ASN A 173 14.59 -0.82 -8.54
CA ASN A 173 15.94 -0.78 -7.99
C ASN A 173 16.25 0.48 -7.13
N ASP A 174 15.25 1.19 -6.64
CA ASP A 174 15.38 2.22 -5.62
C ASP A 174 15.41 1.58 -4.22
N ALA A 175 16.58 1.06 -3.85
CA ALA A 175 16.75 0.37 -2.58
C ALA A 175 16.55 1.29 -1.37
N ALA A 176 16.99 2.56 -1.47
CA ALA A 176 16.84 3.52 -0.37
C ALA A 176 15.37 3.91 -0.16
N GLY A 177 14.67 4.23 -1.23
CA GLY A 177 13.27 4.54 -1.17
C GLY A 177 12.41 3.34 -0.76
N ALA A 178 12.78 2.13 -1.17
CA ALA A 178 12.11 0.91 -0.74
C ALA A 178 12.26 0.69 0.77
N ALA A 179 13.50 0.83 1.30
CA ALA A 179 13.75 0.69 2.73
C ALA A 179 12.95 1.71 3.56
N ALA A 180 12.93 2.98 3.15
CA ALA A 180 12.17 4.02 3.82
C ALA A 180 10.66 3.70 3.83
N ALA A 181 10.12 3.27 2.69
CA ALA A 181 8.70 2.91 2.59
C ALA A 181 8.34 1.68 3.43
N PHE A 182 9.18 0.64 3.46
CA PHE A 182 8.96 -0.53 4.33
C PHE A 182 9.06 -0.17 5.82
N THR A 183 9.96 0.74 6.20
CA THR A 183 10.03 1.25 7.58
C THR A 183 8.72 1.92 7.98
N LYS A 184 8.18 2.79 7.11
CA LYS A 184 6.85 3.39 7.32
C LYS A 184 5.73 2.35 7.38
N ALA A 185 5.75 1.35 6.52
CA ALA A 185 4.79 0.25 6.57
C ALA A 185 4.83 -0.48 7.93
N SER A 186 6.02 -0.70 8.49
CA SER A 186 6.19 -1.31 9.81
C SER A 186 5.62 -0.43 10.92
N GLU A 187 5.87 0.90 10.88
CA GLU A 187 5.31 1.87 11.83
C GLU A 187 3.78 1.88 11.82
N PHE A 188 3.17 1.70 10.65
CA PHE A 188 1.72 1.72 10.45
C PHE A 188 1.10 0.31 10.34
N GLY A 189 1.57 -0.61 11.14
CA GLY A 189 0.89 -1.90 11.38
C GLY A 189 1.20 -3.03 10.40
N GLN A 190 2.14 -2.84 9.45
CA GLN A 190 2.56 -3.89 8.51
C GLN A 190 3.93 -4.50 8.86
N LYS A 191 4.26 -4.58 10.17
CA LYS A 191 5.59 -4.95 10.65
C LYS A 191 6.12 -6.24 10.04
N ASP A 192 5.39 -7.34 10.16
CA ASP A 192 5.88 -8.65 9.72
C ASP A 192 6.12 -8.71 8.21
N ALA A 193 5.21 -8.09 7.44
CA ALA A 193 5.34 -8.02 5.99
C ALA A 193 6.52 -7.11 5.57
N ALA A 194 6.68 -5.98 6.22
CA ALA A 194 7.76 -5.03 5.98
C ALA A 194 9.12 -5.62 6.35
N ASP A 195 9.25 -6.23 7.52
CA ASP A 195 10.47 -6.89 7.99
C ASP A 195 10.89 -8.00 7.03
N LYS A 196 9.94 -8.81 6.54
CA LYS A 196 10.21 -9.83 5.52
C LYS A 196 10.77 -9.22 4.23
N GLN A 197 10.23 -8.09 3.77
CA GLN A 197 10.71 -7.42 2.56
C GLN A 197 12.11 -6.82 2.77
N LEU A 198 12.33 -6.14 3.90
CA LEU A 198 13.64 -5.59 4.29
C LEU A 198 14.69 -6.69 4.39
N GLY A 199 14.39 -7.78 5.08
CA GLY A 199 15.29 -8.92 5.20
C GLY A 199 15.67 -9.53 3.84
N ASN A 200 14.71 -9.67 2.93
CA ASN A 200 14.96 -10.16 1.58
C ASN A 200 15.78 -9.17 0.71
N MET A 201 15.53 -7.88 0.88
CA MET A 201 16.28 -6.83 0.17
C MET A 201 17.75 -6.84 0.59
N TYR A 202 18.02 -6.87 1.89
CA TYR A 202 19.40 -6.95 2.42
C TYR A 202 20.07 -8.29 2.12
N LEU A 203 19.35 -9.41 2.10
CA LEU A 203 19.85 -10.68 1.61
C LEU A 203 20.35 -10.57 0.15
N LYS A 204 19.54 -9.99 -0.75
CA LYS A 204 19.91 -9.76 -2.15
C LYS A 204 21.17 -8.88 -2.26
N ALA A 205 21.23 -7.81 -1.49
CA ALA A 205 22.38 -6.91 -1.45
C ALA A 205 23.64 -7.60 -0.92
N ALA A 206 23.51 -8.41 0.14
CA ALA A 206 24.62 -9.21 0.69
C ALA A 206 25.22 -10.18 -0.33
N VAL A 207 24.35 -10.92 -1.05
CA VAL A 207 24.79 -11.85 -2.10
C VAL A 207 25.47 -11.12 -3.25
N ALA A 208 24.96 -9.97 -3.66
CA ALA A 208 25.59 -9.15 -4.71
C ALA A 208 26.99 -8.64 -4.28
N ALA A 209 27.09 -8.11 -3.04
CA ALA A 209 28.35 -7.66 -2.47
C ALA A 209 29.37 -8.82 -2.34
N TYR A 210 28.90 -10.01 -1.93
CA TYR A 210 29.76 -11.19 -1.84
C TYR A 210 30.33 -11.59 -3.21
N LYS A 211 29.50 -11.62 -4.25
CA LYS A 211 29.96 -11.90 -5.64
C LYS A 211 30.97 -10.86 -6.13
N ALA A 212 30.80 -9.60 -5.71
CA ALA A 212 31.75 -8.53 -6.01
C ALA A 212 33.02 -8.55 -5.12
N LYS A 213 33.16 -9.55 -4.23
CA LYS A 213 34.24 -9.67 -3.23
C LYS A 213 34.36 -8.46 -2.29
N ASN A 214 33.29 -7.70 -2.13
CA ASN A 214 33.21 -6.61 -1.17
C ASN A 214 32.80 -7.16 0.21
N HIS A 215 33.79 -7.64 0.98
CA HIS A 215 33.53 -8.27 2.27
C HIS A 215 32.90 -7.33 3.30
N ALA A 216 33.27 -6.04 3.29
CA ALA A 216 32.69 -5.07 4.21
C ALA A 216 31.18 -4.89 3.94
N ALA A 217 30.80 -4.62 2.70
CA ALA A 217 29.39 -4.50 2.32
C ALA A 217 28.61 -5.82 2.49
N THR A 218 29.26 -6.98 2.25
CA THR A 218 28.63 -8.29 2.51
C THR A 218 28.25 -8.42 3.98
N LEU A 219 29.20 -8.20 4.90
CA LEU A 219 28.95 -8.33 6.32
C LEU A 219 27.87 -7.35 6.81
N GLU A 220 27.95 -6.08 6.40
CA GLU A 220 26.96 -5.07 6.73
C GLU A 220 25.54 -5.50 6.32
N ASN A 221 25.36 -5.92 5.08
CA ASN A 221 24.04 -6.32 4.58
C ASN A 221 23.54 -7.62 5.21
N VAL A 222 24.42 -8.56 5.56
CA VAL A 222 24.04 -9.77 6.31
C VAL A 222 23.52 -9.41 7.70
N LEU A 223 24.21 -8.52 8.40
CA LEU A 223 23.78 -8.10 9.74
C LEU A 223 22.42 -7.40 9.68
N LYS A 224 22.21 -6.51 8.71
CA LYS A 224 20.91 -5.88 8.45
C LYS A 224 19.82 -6.90 8.09
N ALA A 225 20.13 -7.90 7.26
CA ALA A 225 19.15 -8.95 6.96
C ALA A 225 18.74 -9.73 8.22
N ALA A 226 19.70 -10.02 9.10
CA ALA A 226 19.45 -10.72 10.36
C ALA A 226 18.61 -9.91 11.35
N GLU A 227 18.75 -8.57 11.40
CA GLU A 227 17.90 -7.68 12.19
C GLU A 227 16.42 -7.84 11.83
N PHE A 228 16.14 -8.12 10.55
CA PHE A 228 14.78 -8.39 10.03
C PHE A 228 14.46 -9.89 9.95
N GLY A 229 15.15 -10.73 10.75
CA GLY A 229 14.87 -12.15 10.86
C GLY A 229 15.34 -13.02 9.68
N ASN A 230 16.03 -12.45 8.69
CA ASN A 230 16.52 -13.21 7.54
C ASN A 230 17.98 -13.64 7.73
N THR A 231 18.19 -14.87 8.19
CA THR A 231 19.52 -15.45 8.44
C THR A 231 20.08 -16.25 7.28
N LYS A 232 19.40 -16.32 6.13
CA LYS A 232 19.82 -17.13 4.97
C LYS A 232 21.19 -16.73 4.40
N ALA A 233 21.64 -15.50 4.65
CA ALA A 233 22.93 -15.01 4.19
C ALA A 233 24.06 -15.19 5.21
N ASN A 234 23.80 -15.76 6.40
CA ASN A 234 24.81 -15.87 7.47
C ASN A 234 26.10 -16.53 7.00
N ILE A 235 26.02 -17.54 6.14
CA ILE A 235 27.20 -18.18 5.57
C ILE A 235 28.11 -17.17 4.83
N TYR A 236 27.55 -16.29 4.01
CA TYR A 236 28.31 -15.27 3.29
C TYR A 236 28.88 -14.23 4.26
N GLY A 237 28.10 -13.86 5.29
CA GLY A 237 28.52 -12.94 6.34
C GLY A 237 29.70 -13.49 7.15
N GLY A 238 29.63 -14.76 7.57
CA GLY A 238 30.71 -15.43 8.28
C GLY A 238 31.98 -15.52 7.47
N MET A 239 31.88 -15.87 6.19
CA MET A 239 33.01 -15.89 5.25
C MET A 239 33.62 -14.49 5.08
N ALA A 240 32.78 -13.46 4.94
CA ALA A 240 33.21 -12.07 4.84
C ALA A 240 33.89 -11.58 6.13
N ALA A 241 33.30 -11.87 7.27
CA ALA A 241 33.86 -11.55 8.59
C ALA A 241 35.23 -12.19 8.80
N PHE A 242 35.40 -13.47 8.40
CA PHE A 242 36.69 -14.13 8.42
C PHE A 242 37.75 -13.41 7.59
N ASN A 243 37.38 -13.03 6.34
CA ASN A 243 38.32 -12.31 5.45
C ASN A 243 38.69 -10.92 5.99
N LEU A 244 37.79 -10.29 6.75
CA LEU A 244 38.02 -9.03 7.46
C LEU A 244 38.79 -9.23 8.79
N LYS A 245 39.14 -10.45 9.15
CA LYS A 245 39.76 -10.85 10.45
C LYS A 245 38.84 -10.55 11.66
N LYS A 246 37.56 -10.43 11.45
CA LYS A 246 36.51 -10.28 12.48
C LYS A 246 36.05 -11.67 12.92
N TYR A 247 36.93 -12.36 13.67
CA TYR A 247 36.73 -13.78 13.98
C TYR A 247 35.53 -14.03 14.91
N ASP A 248 35.22 -13.09 15.82
CA ASP A 248 34.06 -13.22 16.72
C ASP A 248 32.75 -13.14 15.95
N GLU A 249 32.63 -12.21 15.01
CA GLU A 249 31.47 -12.12 14.13
C GLU A 249 31.36 -13.34 13.19
N CYS A 250 32.50 -13.84 12.68
CA CYS A 250 32.51 -15.08 11.91
C CYS A 250 31.90 -16.23 12.70
N ILE A 251 32.37 -16.44 13.94
CA ILE A 251 31.86 -17.49 14.83
C ILE A 251 30.38 -17.30 15.10
N LYS A 252 29.96 -16.09 15.52
CA LYS A 252 28.57 -15.76 15.81
C LYS A 252 27.62 -16.07 14.64
N LEU A 253 28.05 -15.75 13.41
CA LEU A 253 27.21 -15.95 12.21
C LEU A 253 27.14 -17.41 11.76
N LEU A 254 28.19 -18.22 12.04
CA LEU A 254 28.30 -19.60 11.54
C LEU A 254 28.02 -20.65 12.62
N GLU A 255 28.02 -20.27 13.91
CA GLU A 255 27.75 -21.22 15.00
C GLU A 255 26.33 -21.80 14.83
N GLY A 256 26.21 -23.12 14.80
CA GLY A 256 24.97 -23.83 14.53
C GLY A 256 24.71 -24.17 13.04
N ASP A 257 25.47 -23.60 12.11
CA ASP A 257 25.42 -24.04 10.70
C ASP A 257 26.26 -25.31 10.50
N GLY A 258 25.58 -26.42 10.23
CA GLY A 258 26.22 -27.73 10.03
C GLY A 258 26.93 -27.91 8.68
N SER A 259 26.89 -26.91 7.78
CA SER A 259 27.49 -27.03 6.45
C SER A 259 29.03 -27.15 6.52
N VAL A 260 29.59 -27.83 5.55
CA VAL A 260 31.05 -28.00 5.40
C VAL A 260 31.75 -26.64 5.33
N ASN A 261 31.19 -25.69 4.57
CA ASN A 261 31.76 -24.34 4.48
C ASN A 261 31.77 -23.63 5.84
N ALA A 262 30.66 -23.70 6.60
CA ALA A 262 30.61 -23.10 7.93
C ALA A 262 31.65 -23.72 8.85
N LYS A 263 31.73 -25.04 8.92
CA LYS A 263 32.74 -25.76 9.74
C LYS A 263 34.16 -25.39 9.35
N TYR A 264 34.45 -25.25 8.08
CA TYR A 264 35.79 -24.83 7.61
C TYR A 264 36.16 -23.43 8.13
N TYR A 265 35.24 -22.45 7.99
CA TYR A 265 35.51 -21.09 8.47
C TYR A 265 35.47 -20.98 10.00
N LEU A 266 34.60 -21.73 10.70
CA LEU A 266 34.62 -21.84 12.15
C LEU A 266 35.94 -22.39 12.66
N ALA A 267 36.43 -23.49 12.09
CA ALA A 267 37.71 -24.09 12.49
C ALA A 267 38.82 -23.07 12.39
N ARG A 268 38.91 -22.36 11.28
CA ARG A 268 39.96 -21.35 11.04
C ARG A 268 39.81 -20.12 11.96
N ALA A 269 38.58 -19.70 12.24
CA ALA A 269 38.34 -18.58 13.13
C ALA A 269 38.71 -18.94 14.59
N TYR A 270 38.33 -20.14 15.05
CA TYR A 270 38.76 -20.65 16.37
C TYR A 270 40.26 -20.85 16.48
N GLU A 271 40.92 -21.35 15.42
CA GLU A 271 42.38 -21.46 15.34
C GLU A 271 43.03 -20.08 15.51
N ALA A 272 42.58 -19.08 14.74
CA ALA A 272 43.09 -17.72 14.81
C ALA A 272 42.91 -17.05 16.18
N LYS A 273 41.90 -17.49 16.96
CA LYS A 273 41.64 -17.05 18.34
C LYS A 273 42.36 -17.92 19.37
N GLY A 274 43.12 -18.94 18.98
CA GLY A 274 43.80 -19.84 19.89
C GLY A 274 42.91 -20.87 20.58
N ASN A 275 41.64 -20.99 20.18
CA ASN A 275 40.76 -22.04 20.72
C ASN A 275 40.94 -23.35 19.96
N THR A 276 42.03 -24.04 20.27
CA THR A 276 42.47 -25.28 19.62
C THR A 276 41.39 -26.39 19.73
N ALA A 277 40.71 -26.50 20.86
CA ALA A 277 39.71 -27.55 21.04
C ALA A 277 38.53 -27.42 20.05
N LYS A 278 37.94 -26.23 19.94
CA LYS A 278 36.87 -25.99 18.97
C LYS A 278 37.34 -25.98 17.51
N ALA A 279 38.56 -25.53 17.27
CA ALA A 279 39.17 -25.65 15.93
C ALA A 279 39.29 -27.12 15.50
N CYS A 280 39.84 -27.99 16.39
CA CYS A 280 39.95 -29.41 16.12
C CYS A 280 38.63 -30.13 15.91
N GLU A 281 37.61 -29.80 16.70
CA GLU A 281 36.24 -30.35 16.56
C GLU A 281 35.73 -30.09 15.12
N ASN A 282 35.78 -28.84 14.66
CA ASN A 282 35.29 -28.45 13.35
C ASN A 282 36.17 -29.02 12.20
N TYR A 283 37.51 -29.07 12.34
CA TYR A 283 38.36 -29.71 11.34
C TYR A 283 38.08 -31.20 11.23
N LYS A 284 37.95 -31.93 12.34
CA LYS A 284 37.62 -33.38 12.34
C LYS A 284 36.33 -33.68 11.59
N ALA A 285 35.33 -32.79 11.72
CA ALA A 285 34.04 -32.98 11.09
C ALA A 285 34.03 -32.85 9.55
N ILE A 286 35.12 -32.34 8.95
CA ILE A 286 35.20 -32.11 7.51
C ILE A 286 36.41 -32.82 6.84
N THR A 287 37.07 -33.75 7.53
CA THR A 287 38.25 -34.49 6.99
C THR A 287 37.91 -35.32 5.75
N SER A 288 36.65 -35.75 5.60
CA SER A 288 36.21 -36.53 4.43
C SER A 288 35.68 -35.66 3.27
N ASP A 289 35.67 -34.33 3.42
CA ASP A 289 35.15 -33.45 2.38
C ASP A 289 36.12 -33.36 1.19
N LYS A 290 35.61 -33.40 -0.02
CA LYS A 290 36.42 -33.40 -1.26
C LYS A 290 37.22 -32.11 -1.49
N ASN A 291 36.76 -30.97 -0.95
CA ASN A 291 37.40 -29.68 -1.18
C ASN A 291 38.33 -29.28 -0.01
N PHE A 292 37.87 -29.56 1.24
CA PHE A 292 38.57 -29.11 2.45
C PHE A 292 39.23 -30.25 3.23
N GLY A 293 38.93 -31.51 2.93
CA GLY A 293 39.33 -32.67 3.70
C GLY A 293 40.86 -32.81 3.84
N ALA A 294 41.62 -32.62 2.75
CA ALA A 294 43.09 -32.68 2.80
C ALA A 294 43.66 -31.62 3.75
N TYR A 295 43.19 -30.39 3.67
CA TYR A 295 43.58 -29.30 4.57
C TYR A 295 43.18 -29.59 6.01
N ALA A 296 41.96 -30.03 6.23
CA ALA A 296 41.45 -30.38 7.56
C ALA A 296 42.23 -31.51 8.21
N THR A 297 42.57 -32.58 7.47
CA THR A 297 43.40 -33.70 7.97
C THR A 297 44.77 -33.23 8.40
N SER A 298 45.42 -32.39 7.59
CA SER A 298 46.71 -31.80 7.96
C SER A 298 46.63 -31.00 9.26
N LYS A 299 45.58 -30.20 9.42
CA LYS A 299 45.35 -29.42 10.66
C LYS A 299 45.05 -30.29 11.87
N VAL A 300 44.27 -31.34 11.69
CA VAL A 300 44.01 -32.32 12.77
C VAL A 300 45.34 -32.95 13.23
N GLY A 301 46.19 -33.35 12.31
CA GLY A 301 47.52 -33.94 12.64
C GLY A 301 48.44 -32.98 13.41
N SER A 302 48.36 -31.67 13.14
CA SER A 302 49.24 -30.67 13.76
C SER A 302 48.68 -30.06 15.05
N LEU A 303 47.35 -29.79 15.10
CA LEU A 303 46.73 -29.06 16.21
C LEU A 303 46.05 -29.93 17.25
N CYS A 304 45.60 -31.15 16.90
CA CYS A 304 44.74 -31.95 17.74
C CYS A 304 45.50 -33.04 18.52
N LYS A 305 46.63 -32.66 19.04
CA LYS A 305 47.47 -33.58 19.84
C LYS A 305 46.94 -33.67 21.27
#